data_01a62de96f89fff5f445d01394519e1b
#
_entry.id   01a62de96f89fff5f445d01394519e1b
#
_cell.length_a   1.000
_cell.length_b   1.000
_cell.length_c   1.000
_cell.angle_alpha   90.00
_cell.angle_beta   90.00
_cell.angle_gamma   90.00
#
_symmetry.space_group_name_H-M   'P 1'
#
loop_
_entity.id
_entity.type
_entity.pdbx_description
1 polymer ?
#
loop_
_entity_poly.entity_id
_entity_poly.type
_entity_poly.pdbx_seq_one_letter_code
_entity_poly.pdbx_strand_id
1 'polypeptide(L)'
;MDHNARFVAQTVVAFVMILPIFAQPSPRSHALDEDGALALLEQTLKHDGVYAHRISLNCVTYGTEETTGAYFQFVLRENHNAKCGGDPETSPVVDRYRVYRKSGKIEWLERVEDNWQPYNPAKIR
;
A
#
# COMPACT_ATOMS: atom_id res chain seq x y z
N MET A 1 -1.50 87.48 4.20
CA MET A 1 -2.38 86.54 4.93
C MET A 1 -1.82 85.14 4.79
N ASP A 2 -1.11 84.69 5.82
CA ASP A 2 -0.26 83.52 5.78
C ASP A 2 -1.07 82.30 6.16
N HIS A 3 -1.09 81.30 5.29
CA HIS A 3 -1.64 79.98 5.58
C HIS A 3 -0.53 78.94 5.60
N ASN A 4 0.07 78.81 6.82
CA ASN A 4 1.01 77.72 7.12
C ASN A 4 0.30 76.36 7.14
N ALA A 5 0.44 75.61 6.11
CA ALA A 5 0.05 74.17 6.13
C ALA A 5 1.23 73.32 6.64
N ARG A 6 1.09 72.87 7.90
CA ARG A 6 2.03 71.94 8.53
C ARG A 6 1.72 70.49 7.99
N PHE A 7 2.59 69.96 7.16
CA PHE A 7 2.58 68.54 6.83
C PHE A 7 3.13 67.73 8.00
N VAL A 8 2.28 66.94 8.62
CA VAL A 8 2.68 65.93 9.60
C VAL A 8 3.01 64.64 8.82
N ALA A 9 4.30 64.33 8.76
CA ALA A 9 4.73 63.05 8.19
C ALA A 9 4.42 61.94 9.20
N GLN A 10 3.44 61.09 8.88
CA GLN A 10 3.19 59.86 9.62
C GLN A 10 4.13 58.76 9.13
N THR A 11 5.09 58.40 9.98
CA THR A 11 5.99 57.28 9.75
C THR A 11 5.24 55.98 10.08
N VAL A 12 4.86 55.22 9.07
CA VAL A 12 4.29 53.88 9.22
C VAL A 12 5.44 52.90 9.47
N VAL A 13 5.58 52.49 10.74
CA VAL A 13 6.51 51.41 11.08
C VAL A 13 5.83 50.08 10.76
N ALA A 14 6.23 49.42 9.66
CA ALA A 14 5.79 48.12 9.31
C ALA A 14 6.48 47.07 10.22
N PHE A 15 5.71 46.50 11.13
CA PHE A 15 6.17 45.44 12.02
C PHE A 15 6.10 44.12 11.23
N VAL A 16 7.25 43.66 10.69
CA VAL A 16 7.36 42.34 10.02
C VAL A 16 7.37 41.29 11.12
N MET A 17 6.24 40.62 11.32
CA MET A 17 6.17 39.45 12.19
C MET A 17 6.82 38.26 11.46
N ILE A 18 8.05 37.90 11.84
CA ILE A 18 8.71 36.68 11.43
C ILE A 18 8.12 35.55 12.28
N LEU A 19 7.18 34.77 11.68
CA LEU A 19 6.68 33.57 12.32
C LEU A 19 7.75 32.48 12.23
N PRO A 20 8.11 31.80 13.32
CA PRO A 20 9.02 30.67 13.28
C PRO A 20 8.36 29.54 12.50
N ILE A 21 8.97 29.12 11.39
CA ILE A 21 8.58 27.93 10.66
C ILE A 21 9.01 26.74 11.52
N PHE A 22 8.07 26.18 12.28
CA PHE A 22 8.28 24.89 12.92
C PHE A 22 8.37 23.85 11.82
N ALA A 23 9.58 23.38 11.52
CA ALA A 23 9.81 22.21 10.68
C ALA A 23 9.17 21.01 11.38
N GLN A 24 8.00 20.57 10.92
CA GLN A 24 7.38 19.34 11.38
C GLN A 24 8.26 18.17 10.94
N PRO A 25 8.63 17.25 11.85
CA PRO A 25 9.32 16.04 11.45
C PRO A 25 8.40 15.27 10.51
N SER A 26 8.87 15.01 9.29
CA SER A 26 8.17 14.17 8.33
C SER A 26 7.89 12.80 8.97
N PRO A 27 6.67 12.27 8.87
CA PRO A 27 6.38 10.94 9.37
C PRO A 27 7.35 9.97 8.71
N ARG A 28 8.19 9.32 9.50
CA ARG A 28 9.02 8.22 9.02
C ARG A 28 8.06 7.13 8.57
N SER A 29 8.01 6.85 7.28
CA SER A 29 7.28 5.70 6.78
C SER A 29 7.98 4.46 7.37
N HIS A 30 7.37 3.87 8.39
CA HIS A 30 7.83 2.60 8.90
C HIS A 30 7.66 1.54 7.81
N ALA A 31 8.70 0.73 7.61
CA ALA A 31 8.57 -0.43 6.72
C ALA A 31 7.41 -1.31 7.22
N LEU A 32 6.66 -1.88 6.29
CA LEU A 32 5.58 -2.82 6.63
C LEU A 32 6.14 -4.00 7.43
N ASP A 33 5.44 -4.39 8.46
CA ASP A 33 5.55 -5.72 9.06
C ASP A 33 4.76 -6.75 8.25
N GLU A 34 4.78 -7.99 8.68
CA GLU A 34 4.11 -9.08 7.97
C GLU A 34 2.60 -8.88 7.89
N ASP A 35 1.97 -8.50 9.00
CA ASP A 35 0.52 -8.27 9.06
C ASP A 35 0.11 -7.10 8.17
N GLY A 36 0.87 -6.01 8.18
CA GLY A 36 0.63 -4.86 7.32
C GLY A 36 0.81 -5.18 5.83
N ALA A 37 1.81 -5.99 5.49
CA ALA A 37 2.04 -6.44 4.13
C ALA A 37 0.92 -7.37 3.63
N LEU A 38 0.49 -8.31 4.49
CA LEU A 38 -0.63 -9.21 4.19
C LEU A 38 -1.93 -8.43 4.01
N ALA A 39 -2.25 -7.51 4.92
CA ALA A 39 -3.45 -6.68 4.82
C ALA A 39 -3.46 -5.84 3.54
N LEU A 40 -2.31 -5.29 3.14
CA LEU A 40 -2.19 -4.56 1.87
C LEU A 40 -2.48 -5.47 0.67
N LEU A 41 -1.92 -6.69 0.64
CA LEU A 41 -2.17 -7.66 -0.41
C LEU A 41 -3.65 -8.03 -0.49
N GLU A 42 -4.26 -8.41 0.61
CA GLU A 42 -5.68 -8.80 0.68
C GLU A 42 -6.61 -7.67 0.19
N GLN A 43 -6.38 -6.45 0.65
CA GLN A 43 -7.15 -5.28 0.23
C GLN A 43 -7.01 -5.02 -1.27
N THR A 44 -5.80 -5.14 -1.81
CA THR A 44 -5.52 -4.94 -3.24
C THR A 44 -6.25 -5.98 -4.09
N LEU A 45 -6.11 -7.26 -3.76
CA LEU A 45 -6.75 -8.35 -4.50
C LEU A 45 -8.28 -8.26 -4.47
N LYS A 46 -8.83 -7.86 -3.32
CA LYS A 46 -10.28 -7.65 -3.14
C LYS A 46 -10.77 -6.46 -3.94
N HIS A 47 -10.08 -5.33 -3.87
CA HIS A 47 -10.43 -4.10 -4.58
C HIS A 47 -10.42 -4.32 -6.10
N ASP A 48 -9.40 -4.99 -6.61
CA ASP A 48 -9.21 -5.21 -8.04
C ASP A 48 -10.04 -6.38 -8.60
N GLY A 49 -10.68 -7.16 -7.73
CA GLY A 49 -11.54 -8.27 -8.11
C GLY A 49 -10.83 -9.36 -8.92
N VAL A 50 -9.53 -9.57 -8.67
CA VAL A 50 -8.65 -10.45 -9.47
C VAL A 50 -9.21 -11.87 -9.59
N TYR A 51 -9.85 -12.38 -8.54
CA TYR A 51 -10.38 -13.74 -8.49
C TYR A 51 -11.91 -13.82 -8.61
N ALA A 52 -12.60 -12.73 -8.90
CA ALA A 52 -14.06 -12.62 -8.84
C ALA A 52 -14.81 -13.68 -9.67
N HIS A 53 -14.20 -14.16 -10.76
CA HIS A 53 -14.81 -15.16 -11.67
C HIS A 53 -14.20 -16.56 -11.54
N ARG A 54 -13.26 -16.76 -10.62
CA ARG A 54 -12.52 -18.03 -10.50
C ARG A 54 -12.69 -18.69 -9.15
N ILE A 55 -12.48 -17.93 -8.07
CA ILE A 55 -12.58 -18.42 -6.69
C ILE A 55 -12.97 -17.29 -5.73
N SER A 56 -13.82 -17.60 -4.77
CA SER A 56 -14.11 -16.66 -3.70
C SER A 56 -12.88 -16.46 -2.81
N LEU A 57 -12.52 -15.20 -2.51
CA LEU A 57 -11.43 -14.91 -1.56
C LEU A 57 -11.69 -15.46 -0.15
N ASN A 58 -12.96 -15.73 0.21
CA ASN A 58 -13.30 -16.42 1.46
C ASN A 58 -12.91 -17.91 1.43
N CYS A 59 -12.61 -18.44 0.26
CA CYS A 59 -12.14 -19.81 0.05
C CYS A 59 -10.64 -19.87 -0.31
N VAL A 60 -9.89 -18.84 0.06
CA VAL A 60 -8.44 -18.76 -0.10
C VAL A 60 -7.81 -18.60 1.28
N THR A 61 -6.74 -19.32 1.52
CA THR A 61 -5.86 -19.14 2.67
C THR A 61 -4.56 -18.50 2.23
N TYR A 62 -3.98 -17.68 3.09
CA TYR A 62 -2.70 -17.01 2.87
C TYR A 62 -1.66 -17.61 3.79
N GLY A 63 -0.51 -17.94 3.27
CA GLY A 63 0.63 -18.43 4.02
C GLY A 63 1.89 -17.63 3.68
N THR A 64 2.76 -17.40 4.64
CA THR A 64 4.07 -16.80 4.39
C THR A 64 5.06 -17.88 4.03
N GLU A 65 5.63 -17.83 2.81
CA GLU A 65 6.66 -18.78 2.35
C GLU A 65 8.07 -18.26 2.60
N GLU A 66 8.29 -16.94 2.51
CA GLU A 66 9.59 -16.33 2.68
C GLU A 66 9.50 -14.95 3.34
N THR A 67 10.42 -14.68 4.24
CA THR A 67 10.60 -13.37 4.88
C THR A 67 12.03 -12.90 4.67
N THR A 68 12.20 -11.72 4.05
CA THR A 68 13.49 -11.08 3.86
C THR A 68 13.51 -9.66 4.45
N GLY A 69 14.66 -9.02 4.44
CA GLY A 69 14.75 -7.60 4.77
C GLY A 69 14.04 -6.69 3.76
N ALA A 70 13.80 -7.17 2.54
CA ALA A 70 13.21 -6.40 1.44
C ALA A 70 11.71 -6.65 1.27
N TYR A 71 11.24 -7.88 1.41
CA TYR A 71 9.85 -8.28 1.13
C TYR A 71 9.40 -9.45 2.00
N PHE A 72 8.08 -9.64 2.04
CA PHE A 72 7.41 -10.89 2.42
C PHE A 72 6.88 -11.56 1.15
N GLN A 73 7.05 -12.88 1.07
CA GLN A 73 6.47 -13.69 0.00
C GLN A 73 5.31 -14.49 0.55
N PHE A 74 4.15 -14.30 -0.05
CA PHE A 74 2.92 -14.99 0.32
C PHE A 74 2.52 -16.00 -0.74
N VAL A 75 2.03 -17.15 -0.30
CA VAL A 75 1.34 -18.14 -1.12
C VAL A 75 -0.16 -18.11 -0.81
N LEU A 76 -0.95 -18.08 -1.86
CA LEU A 76 -2.39 -18.26 -1.80
C LEU A 76 -2.73 -19.70 -2.14
N ARG A 77 -3.55 -20.34 -1.30
CA ARG A 77 -4.01 -21.72 -1.51
C ARG A 77 -5.52 -21.81 -1.43
N GLU A 78 -6.10 -22.70 -2.21
CA GLU A 78 -7.52 -23.00 -2.08
C GLU A 78 -7.80 -23.66 -0.72
N ASN A 79 -8.87 -23.21 -0.07
CA ASN A 79 -9.39 -23.81 1.14
C ASN A 79 -10.55 -24.70 0.76
N HIS A 80 -10.33 -26.00 0.77
CA HIS A 80 -11.35 -26.99 0.44
C HIS A 80 -12.08 -27.45 1.75
N ASN A 81 -13.36 -27.17 1.80
CA ASN A 81 -14.23 -27.56 2.90
C ASN A 81 -15.70 -27.66 2.42
N ALA A 82 -16.60 -28.00 3.30
CA ALA A 82 -18.04 -28.16 2.96
C ALA A 82 -18.67 -26.91 2.33
N LYS A 83 -18.19 -25.69 2.68
CA LYS A 83 -18.66 -24.42 2.16
C LYS A 83 -18.02 -24.06 0.81
N CYS A 84 -16.74 -24.29 0.68
CA CYS A 84 -15.95 -23.90 -0.50
C CYS A 84 -15.90 -24.99 -1.58
N GLY A 85 -16.25 -26.22 -1.24
CA GLY A 85 -16.14 -27.38 -2.14
C GLY A 85 -14.70 -27.89 -2.26
N GLY A 86 -14.49 -28.76 -3.22
CA GLY A 86 -13.19 -29.38 -3.47
C GLY A 86 -12.90 -30.57 -2.56
N ASP A 87 -11.78 -31.24 -2.83
CA ASP A 87 -11.29 -32.36 -2.06
C ASP A 87 -10.57 -31.85 -0.79
N PRO A 88 -11.08 -32.15 0.43
CA PRO A 88 -10.52 -31.64 1.68
C PRO A 88 -9.09 -32.11 1.96
N GLU A 89 -8.62 -33.17 1.30
CA GLU A 89 -7.25 -33.65 1.41
C GLU A 89 -6.26 -32.87 0.55
N THR A 90 -6.74 -31.88 -0.23
CA THR A 90 -5.91 -31.06 -1.12
C THR A 90 -6.04 -29.57 -0.80
N SER A 91 -4.97 -28.83 -1.07
CA SER A 91 -4.94 -27.39 -0.93
C SER A 91 -4.07 -26.78 -2.06
N PRO A 92 -4.61 -26.74 -3.29
CA PRO A 92 -3.85 -26.27 -4.45
C PRO A 92 -3.37 -24.85 -4.31
N VAL A 93 -2.20 -24.54 -4.84
CA VAL A 93 -1.70 -23.18 -4.93
C VAL A 93 -2.49 -22.40 -5.97
N VAL A 94 -3.05 -21.28 -5.55
CA VAL A 94 -3.72 -20.31 -6.43
C VAL A 94 -2.70 -19.43 -7.11
N ASP A 95 -1.92 -18.70 -6.33
CA ASP A 95 -0.86 -17.78 -6.81
C ASP A 95 0.17 -17.50 -5.71
N ARG A 96 1.26 -16.81 -6.09
CA ARG A 96 2.28 -16.31 -5.20
C ARG A 96 2.51 -14.83 -5.43
N TYR A 97 2.74 -14.09 -4.32
CA TYR A 97 2.95 -12.65 -4.31
C TYR A 97 4.13 -12.27 -3.44
N ARG A 98 4.84 -11.22 -3.81
CA ARG A 98 5.79 -10.51 -2.97
C ARG A 98 5.27 -9.13 -2.65
N VAL A 99 5.36 -8.73 -1.38
CA VAL A 99 5.04 -7.38 -0.93
C VAL A 99 6.30 -6.76 -0.35
N TYR A 100 6.78 -5.70 -0.97
CA TYR A 100 8.01 -5.02 -0.57
C TYR A 100 7.78 -4.14 0.66
N ARG A 101 8.57 -4.36 1.69
CA ARG A 101 8.37 -3.78 3.03
C ARG A 101 8.43 -2.25 3.05
N LYS A 102 9.34 -1.63 2.30
CA LYS A 102 9.53 -0.16 2.32
C LYS A 102 8.57 0.57 1.39
N SER A 103 8.24 0.00 0.24
CA SER A 103 7.47 0.66 -0.81
C SER A 103 6.02 0.23 -0.88
N GLY A 104 5.66 -0.93 -0.32
CA GLY A 104 4.36 -1.55 -0.53
C GLY A 104 4.15 -2.07 -1.96
N LYS A 105 5.21 -2.06 -2.81
CA LYS A 105 5.14 -2.62 -4.16
C LYS A 105 4.75 -4.08 -4.08
N ILE A 106 3.83 -4.50 -4.95
CA ILE A 106 3.43 -5.90 -5.08
C ILE A 106 3.96 -6.46 -6.40
N GLU A 107 4.50 -7.67 -6.34
CA GLU A 107 4.84 -8.51 -7.49
C GLU A 107 4.06 -9.81 -7.39
N TRP A 108 3.81 -10.45 -8.52
CA TRP A 108 3.20 -11.77 -8.61
C TRP A 108 4.10 -12.70 -9.45
N LEU A 109 4.05 -13.98 -9.13
CA LEU A 109 4.81 -14.98 -9.87
C LEU A 109 4.02 -15.39 -11.12
N GLU A 110 4.52 -15.01 -12.30
CA GLU A 110 3.96 -15.46 -13.57
C GLU A 110 4.29 -16.95 -13.75
N ARG A 111 3.26 -17.79 -14.00
CA ARG A 111 3.38 -19.24 -13.88
C ARG A 111 4.02 -19.92 -15.11
N VAL A 112 3.89 -19.32 -16.29
CA VAL A 112 4.39 -19.93 -17.53
C VAL A 112 5.89 -19.77 -17.63
N GLU A 113 6.38 -18.57 -17.34
CA GLU A 113 7.79 -18.24 -17.41
C GLU A 113 8.52 -18.38 -16.07
N ASP A 114 7.78 -18.67 -14.99
CA ASP A 114 8.27 -18.79 -13.60
C ASP A 114 9.12 -17.59 -13.17
N ASN A 115 8.63 -16.38 -13.48
CA ASN A 115 9.32 -15.15 -13.15
C ASN A 115 8.44 -14.15 -12.39
N TRP A 116 9.06 -13.31 -11.58
CA TRP A 116 8.40 -12.26 -10.83
C TRP A 116 8.11 -11.05 -11.72
N GLN A 117 6.83 -10.67 -11.79
CA GLN A 117 6.34 -9.54 -12.56
C GLN A 117 5.72 -8.49 -11.64
N PRO A 118 5.78 -7.20 -12.00
CA PRO A 118 4.96 -6.19 -11.34
C PRO A 118 3.49 -6.60 -11.35
N TYR A 119 2.82 -6.46 -10.20
CA TYR A 119 1.41 -6.78 -10.07
C TYR A 119 0.58 -6.04 -11.15
N ASN A 120 -0.19 -6.81 -11.88
CA ASN A 120 -1.12 -6.30 -12.89
C ASN A 120 -2.39 -7.16 -12.89
N PRO A 121 -3.52 -6.66 -12.36
CA PRO A 121 -4.75 -7.43 -12.22
C PRO A 121 -5.29 -7.93 -13.57
N ALA A 122 -5.02 -7.24 -14.67
CA ALA A 122 -5.48 -7.66 -15.99
C ALA A 122 -4.76 -8.92 -16.52
N LYS A 123 -3.56 -9.22 -16.01
CA LYS A 123 -2.76 -10.39 -16.42
C LYS A 123 -3.02 -11.64 -15.56
N ILE A 124 -3.60 -11.49 -14.38
CA ILE A 124 -3.79 -12.57 -13.39
C ILE A 124 -5.14 -13.30 -13.59
N ARG A 125 -6.03 -12.76 -14.39
CA ARG A 125 -7.40 -13.27 -14.66
C ARG A 125 -7.42 -14.61 -15.38
#